data_43898efe9b7ba2095a208cb42c33dbd5
#
_entry.id   43898efe9b7ba2095a208cb42c33dbd5
#
_cell.length_a   1.000
_cell.length_b   1.000
_cell.length_c   1.000
_cell.angle_alpha   90.00
_cell.angle_beta   90.00
_cell.angle_gamma   90.00
#
_symmetry.space_group_name_H-M   'P 1'
#
loop_
_entity.id
_entity.type
_entity.pdbx_description
1 polymer ?
#
loop_
_entity_poly.entity_id
_entity_poly.type
_entity_poly.pdbx_seq_one_letter_code
_entity_poly.pdbx_strand_id
1 'polypeptide(L)'
;MRERLLRQLRHASEQFEPPELDHEKQTWELARAALEQDVRSKWNLLRQPERIRLQTIDSFCASLVRRTPLSAGVGGPLTVEEFPKELYQMAVRGILERLEDDTDPLSKDVQTILEHLHNHISRLEELLVDLLGRREQWLRWFRKLPNDMEKIRESLSESFERTISEEMLTLCSFLENSDYRLIQLCLQSAQPHLTQVDQELANKVAHLPYQTPDAKFSDLVHWHTLAKCLLTGKGSWRERLTKNQGFPPAIKEIKQSLEEWLQHQPVEHAETLKMIAKLPLRPNFEEPSWQVVEALLRLLQSASDELKGVFRDQARVDFSEVSQRALLTLAD
;
A
#
# COMPACT_ATOMS: atom_id res chain seq x y z
N MET A 1 13.88 -5.99 -28.83
CA MET A 1 12.44 -6.00 -29.24
C MET A 1 12.25 -5.38 -30.63
N ARG A 2 12.72 -4.18 -30.89
CA ARG A 2 12.62 -3.50 -32.21
C ARG A 2 13.20 -4.32 -33.37
N GLU A 3 14.39 -4.89 -33.23
CA GLU A 3 15.00 -5.76 -34.25
C GLU A 3 14.17 -7.01 -34.55
N ARG A 4 13.57 -7.62 -33.52
CA ARG A 4 12.68 -8.77 -33.71
C ARG A 4 11.45 -8.38 -34.54
N LEU A 5 10.84 -7.23 -34.24
CA LEU A 5 9.69 -6.72 -35.01
C LEU A 5 10.09 -6.43 -36.46
N LEU A 6 11.22 -5.76 -36.71
CA LEU A 6 11.70 -5.49 -38.07
C LEU A 6 12.01 -6.78 -38.85
N ARG A 7 12.54 -7.80 -38.16
CA ARG A 7 12.78 -9.11 -38.76
C ARG A 7 11.47 -9.76 -39.21
N GLN A 8 10.42 -9.70 -38.39
CA GLN A 8 9.11 -10.26 -38.77
C GLN A 8 8.46 -9.48 -39.90
N LEU A 9 8.56 -8.16 -39.94
CA LEU A 9 8.07 -7.35 -41.04
C LEU A 9 8.80 -7.66 -42.36
N ARG A 10 10.14 -7.82 -42.32
CA ARG A 10 10.93 -8.25 -43.50
C ARG A 10 10.52 -9.63 -43.98
N HIS A 11 10.42 -10.59 -43.06
CA HIS A 11 10.02 -11.95 -43.37
C HIS A 11 8.62 -11.97 -44.04
N ALA A 12 7.67 -11.26 -43.49
CA ALA A 12 6.33 -11.15 -44.07
C ALA A 12 6.31 -10.37 -45.41
N SER A 13 7.28 -9.48 -45.68
CA SER A 13 7.40 -8.79 -46.98
C SER A 13 7.96 -9.69 -48.07
N GLU A 14 8.82 -10.64 -47.72
CA GLU A 14 9.50 -11.55 -48.63
C GLU A 14 8.74 -12.85 -48.86
N GLN A 15 8.00 -13.34 -47.84
CA GLN A 15 7.24 -14.58 -47.90
C GLN A 15 5.76 -14.29 -48.14
N PHE A 16 5.22 -14.77 -49.26
CA PHE A 16 3.83 -14.54 -49.66
C PHE A 16 2.85 -15.56 -49.11
N GLU A 17 3.31 -16.75 -48.71
CA GLU A 17 2.51 -17.81 -48.12
C GLU A 17 2.67 -17.85 -46.62
N PRO A 18 1.56 -18.13 -45.87
CA PRO A 18 1.62 -18.22 -44.41
C PRO A 18 2.44 -19.44 -43.97
N PRO A 19 3.20 -19.34 -42.86
CA PRO A 19 3.89 -20.48 -42.24
C PRO A 19 2.91 -21.59 -41.81
N GLU A 20 3.39 -22.81 -41.70
CA GLU A 20 2.58 -23.97 -41.28
C GLU A 20 2.23 -23.97 -39.78
N LEU A 21 3.10 -23.40 -38.95
CA LEU A 21 2.90 -23.35 -37.50
C LEU A 21 1.94 -22.23 -37.08
N ASP A 22 0.91 -22.54 -36.32
CA ASP A 22 -0.15 -21.60 -35.93
C ASP A 22 0.36 -20.27 -35.32
N HIS A 23 1.35 -20.32 -34.42
CA HIS A 23 1.90 -19.11 -33.80
C HIS A 23 2.75 -18.27 -34.76
N GLU A 24 3.40 -18.89 -35.73
CA GLU A 24 4.13 -18.19 -36.80
C GLU A 24 3.17 -17.59 -37.84
N LYS A 25 2.11 -18.33 -38.16
CA LYS A 25 1.05 -17.87 -39.05
C LYS A 25 0.35 -16.62 -38.49
N GLN A 26 -0.01 -16.63 -37.23
CA GLN A 26 -0.61 -15.46 -36.56
C GLN A 26 0.36 -14.24 -36.56
N THR A 27 1.64 -14.48 -36.29
CA THR A 27 2.66 -13.41 -36.35
C THR A 27 2.82 -12.86 -37.76
N TRP A 28 2.81 -13.73 -38.79
CA TRP A 28 2.90 -13.37 -40.18
C TRP A 28 1.68 -12.57 -40.65
N GLU A 29 0.44 -12.99 -40.29
CA GLU A 29 -0.80 -12.29 -40.59
C GLU A 29 -0.80 -10.86 -40.02
N LEU A 30 -0.37 -10.68 -38.75
CA LEU A 30 -0.22 -9.36 -38.13
C LEU A 30 0.83 -8.50 -38.83
N ALA A 31 1.95 -9.11 -39.22
CA ALA A 31 3.01 -8.39 -39.96
C ALA A 31 2.55 -7.96 -41.35
N ARG A 32 1.76 -8.78 -42.05
CA ARG A 32 1.15 -8.45 -43.36
C ARG A 32 0.16 -7.30 -43.23
N ALA A 33 -0.73 -7.35 -42.25
CA ALA A 33 -1.68 -6.27 -41.99
C ALA A 33 -0.95 -4.94 -41.67
N ALA A 34 0.13 -5.01 -40.89
CA ALA A 34 0.97 -3.84 -40.59
C ALA A 34 1.65 -3.27 -41.86
N LEU A 35 2.16 -4.12 -42.75
CA LEU A 35 2.74 -3.69 -44.03
C LEU A 35 1.69 -3.08 -44.98
N GLU A 36 0.49 -3.61 -45.04
CA GLU A 36 -0.60 -3.00 -45.79
C GLU A 36 -0.94 -1.60 -45.26
N GLN A 37 -1.01 -1.45 -43.93
CA GLN A 37 -1.22 -0.14 -43.32
C GLN A 37 -0.02 0.80 -43.58
N ASP A 38 1.20 0.27 -43.58
CA ASP A 38 2.44 1.03 -43.91
C ASP A 38 2.34 1.65 -45.30
N VAL A 39 1.89 0.87 -46.28
CA VAL A 39 1.69 1.34 -47.66
C VAL A 39 0.60 2.42 -47.69
N ARG A 40 -0.56 2.18 -47.07
CA ARG A 40 -1.67 3.15 -47.02
C ARG A 40 -1.28 4.48 -46.38
N SER A 41 -0.52 4.40 -45.30
CA SER A 41 -0.11 5.57 -44.50
C SER A 41 1.23 6.19 -44.97
N LYS A 42 1.89 5.58 -45.92
CA LYS A 42 3.21 6.00 -46.46
C LYS A 42 4.30 6.16 -45.38
N TRP A 43 4.29 5.26 -44.38
CA TRP A 43 5.26 5.33 -43.28
C TRP A 43 6.65 4.87 -43.68
N ASN A 44 6.75 3.94 -44.63
CA ASN A 44 8.02 3.35 -45.12
C ASN A 44 8.84 2.69 -43.99
N LEU A 45 8.23 1.91 -43.12
CA LEU A 45 8.81 1.37 -41.88
C LEU A 45 10.05 0.51 -42.11
N LEU A 46 10.11 -0.25 -43.21
CA LEU A 46 11.30 -1.06 -43.56
C LEU A 46 12.48 -0.21 -44.03
N ARG A 47 12.24 0.95 -44.64
CA ARG A 47 13.27 1.89 -45.07
C ARG A 47 13.65 2.91 -43.99
N GLN A 48 12.70 3.25 -43.14
CA GLN A 48 12.84 4.23 -42.05
C GLN A 48 12.45 3.59 -40.70
N PRO A 49 13.26 2.61 -40.24
CA PRO A 49 12.94 1.87 -39.03
C PRO A 49 12.94 2.73 -37.75
N GLU A 50 13.52 3.93 -37.78
CA GLU A 50 13.48 4.92 -36.71
C GLU A 50 12.07 5.48 -36.43
N ARG A 51 11.13 5.34 -37.40
CA ARG A 51 9.72 5.69 -37.20
C ARG A 51 9.00 4.75 -36.24
N ILE A 52 9.50 3.53 -36.07
CA ILE A 52 8.98 2.58 -35.07
C ILE A 52 9.50 3.01 -33.70
N ARG A 53 8.65 3.74 -32.97
CA ARG A 53 8.95 4.18 -31.60
C ARG A 53 8.57 3.10 -30.58
N LEU A 54 9.37 2.04 -30.53
CA LEU A 54 9.25 1.01 -29.53
C LEU A 54 10.24 1.30 -28.40
N GLN A 55 9.73 1.74 -27.26
CA GLN A 55 10.56 2.13 -26.12
C GLN A 55 9.81 1.85 -24.80
N THR A 56 10.54 1.69 -23.71
CA THR A 56 9.97 1.61 -22.37
C THR A 56 9.44 2.97 -21.94
N ILE A 57 8.59 3.00 -20.92
CA ILE A 57 8.07 4.24 -20.33
C ILE A 57 9.23 5.13 -19.87
N ASP A 58 10.25 4.55 -19.22
CA ASP A 58 11.44 5.29 -18.77
C ASP A 58 12.21 5.92 -19.91
N SER A 59 12.42 5.17 -21.00
CA SER A 59 13.04 5.68 -22.23
C SER A 59 12.23 6.82 -22.85
N PHE A 60 10.90 6.74 -22.79
CA PHE A 60 10.02 7.80 -23.25
C PHE A 60 10.15 9.04 -22.37
N CYS A 61 10.05 8.91 -21.05
CA CYS A 61 10.26 10.00 -20.10
C CYS A 61 11.62 10.67 -20.29
N ALA A 62 12.70 9.88 -20.40
CA ALA A 62 14.03 10.41 -20.66
C ALA A 62 14.13 11.16 -22.01
N SER A 63 13.37 10.70 -23.02
CA SER A 63 13.33 11.40 -24.32
C SER A 63 12.60 12.74 -24.25
N LEU A 64 11.54 12.83 -23.43
CA LEU A 64 10.81 14.09 -23.18
C LEU A 64 11.71 15.09 -22.46
N VAL A 65 12.33 14.70 -21.35
CA VAL A 65 13.23 15.57 -20.57
C VAL A 65 14.38 16.11 -21.44
N ARG A 66 14.96 15.29 -22.31
CA ARG A 66 16.02 15.74 -23.24
C ARG A 66 15.54 16.72 -24.30
N ARG A 67 14.28 16.68 -24.71
CA ARG A 67 13.69 17.59 -25.71
C ARG A 67 13.28 18.93 -25.13
N THR A 68 12.94 18.95 -23.85
CA THR A 68 12.44 20.13 -23.14
C THR A 68 13.28 20.40 -21.86
N PRO A 69 14.60 20.61 -21.98
CA PRO A 69 15.48 20.71 -20.81
C PRO A 69 15.14 21.86 -19.89
N LEU A 70 14.63 22.98 -20.42
CA LEU A 70 14.25 24.15 -19.63
C LEU A 70 12.99 23.90 -18.82
N SER A 71 11.92 23.40 -19.46
CA SER A 71 10.66 23.04 -18.75
C SER A 71 10.87 21.89 -17.75
N ALA A 72 11.81 20.99 -18.04
CA ALA A 72 12.20 19.92 -17.11
C ALA A 72 13.10 20.39 -15.95
N GLY A 73 13.51 21.66 -15.92
CA GLY A 73 14.39 22.22 -14.89
C GLY A 73 15.81 21.61 -14.91
N VAL A 74 16.31 21.21 -16.10
CA VAL A 74 17.60 20.57 -16.27
C VAL A 74 18.62 21.58 -16.79
N GLY A 75 19.63 21.88 -15.97
CA GLY A 75 20.69 22.81 -16.33
C GLY A 75 21.82 22.24 -17.20
N GLY A 76 21.79 20.92 -17.47
CA GLY A 76 22.83 20.23 -18.22
C GLY A 76 22.50 18.75 -18.52
N PRO A 77 23.39 17.99 -19.16
CA PRO A 77 23.19 16.58 -19.43
C PRO A 77 23.16 15.79 -18.11
N LEU A 78 22.08 15.07 -17.87
CA LEU A 78 21.91 14.18 -16.72
C LEU A 78 22.14 12.74 -17.11
N THR A 79 22.91 12.03 -16.30
CA THR A 79 23.08 10.58 -16.42
C THR A 79 22.06 9.88 -15.54
N VAL A 80 21.34 8.91 -16.11
CA VAL A 80 20.38 8.10 -15.34
C VAL A 80 21.15 6.98 -14.65
N GLU A 81 21.04 6.92 -13.33
CA GLU A 81 21.67 5.90 -12.49
C GLU A 81 20.70 4.74 -12.28
N GLU A 82 21.14 3.54 -12.63
CA GLU A 82 20.34 2.32 -12.49
C GLU A 82 20.29 1.85 -11.03
N PHE A 83 21.33 2.09 -10.25
CA PHE A 83 21.45 1.70 -8.84
C PHE A 83 21.67 2.93 -7.93
N PRO A 84 20.65 3.76 -7.73
CA PRO A 84 20.80 5.10 -7.14
C PRO A 84 20.95 5.12 -5.61
N LYS A 85 21.11 3.96 -4.95
CA LYS A 85 21.20 3.85 -3.49
C LYS A 85 22.26 4.75 -2.87
N GLU A 86 23.41 4.89 -3.52
CA GLU A 86 24.49 5.76 -3.07
C GLU A 86 24.06 7.24 -3.01
N LEU A 87 23.29 7.70 -4.02
CA LEU A 87 22.76 9.06 -4.04
C LEU A 87 21.76 9.31 -2.89
N TYR A 88 20.95 8.32 -2.58
CA TYR A 88 20.04 8.41 -1.43
C TYR A 88 20.80 8.46 -0.11
N GLN A 89 21.85 7.64 0.04
CA GLN A 89 22.71 7.66 1.23
C GLN A 89 23.40 9.01 1.39
N MET A 90 23.88 9.63 0.29
CA MET A 90 24.48 10.97 0.35
C MET A 90 23.48 12.00 0.86
N ALA A 91 22.25 12.00 0.34
CA ALA A 91 21.20 12.92 0.78
C ALA A 91 20.83 12.72 2.25
N VAL A 92 20.69 11.46 2.69
CA VAL A 92 20.38 11.15 4.08
C VAL A 92 21.51 11.58 5.02
N ARG A 93 22.77 11.36 4.67
CA ARG A 93 23.92 11.82 5.46
C ARG A 93 23.96 13.33 5.58
N GLY A 94 23.70 14.06 4.50
CA GLY A 94 23.63 15.53 4.53
C GLY A 94 22.59 16.04 5.52
N ILE A 95 21.48 15.32 5.74
CA ILE A 95 20.49 15.66 6.77
C ILE A 95 20.99 15.28 8.18
N LEU A 96 21.58 14.10 8.32
CA LEU A 96 22.04 13.63 9.63
C LEU A 96 23.21 14.47 10.17
N GLU A 97 24.04 15.04 9.30
CA GLU A 97 25.10 15.97 9.67
C GLU A 97 24.54 17.28 10.29
N ARG A 98 23.30 17.67 9.97
CA ARG A 98 22.63 18.81 10.61
C ARG A 98 22.27 18.59 12.09
N LEU A 99 22.35 17.33 12.58
CA LEU A 99 22.19 17.03 14.01
C LEU A 99 23.20 17.72 14.90
N GLU A 100 24.36 18.09 14.38
CA GLU A 100 25.40 18.79 15.11
C GLU A 100 25.04 20.27 15.39
N ASP A 101 24.01 20.80 14.70
CA ASP A 101 23.53 22.15 14.86
C ASP A 101 22.18 22.16 15.61
N ASP A 102 22.25 22.44 16.92
CA ASP A 102 21.05 22.54 17.78
C ASP A 102 20.07 23.65 17.36
N THR A 103 20.50 24.56 16.48
CA THR A 103 19.65 25.64 15.97
C THR A 103 18.82 25.24 14.73
N ASP A 104 19.16 24.14 14.08
CA ASP A 104 18.38 23.63 12.94
C ASP A 104 17.06 22.99 13.44
N PRO A 105 15.90 23.43 12.92
CA PRO A 105 14.61 22.83 13.28
C PRO A 105 14.55 21.31 13.08
N LEU A 106 15.29 20.76 12.11
CA LEU A 106 15.36 19.34 11.83
C LEU A 106 16.07 18.53 12.92
N SER A 107 16.95 19.16 13.70
CA SER A 107 17.64 18.50 14.84
C SER A 107 16.63 17.88 15.81
N LYS A 108 15.55 18.59 16.15
CA LYS A 108 14.48 18.09 17.02
C LYS A 108 13.72 16.92 16.38
N ASP A 109 13.44 16.99 15.09
CA ASP A 109 12.73 15.94 14.37
C ASP A 109 13.54 14.66 14.34
N VAL A 110 14.83 14.77 14.02
CA VAL A 110 15.74 13.61 14.03
C VAL A 110 15.87 13.04 15.44
N GLN A 111 16.00 13.88 16.47
CA GLN A 111 16.04 13.43 17.87
C GLN A 111 14.77 12.66 18.23
N THR A 112 13.58 13.19 17.92
CA THR A 112 12.30 12.55 18.20
C THR A 112 12.22 11.15 17.58
N ILE A 113 12.68 11.00 16.33
CA ILE A 113 12.68 9.70 15.65
C ILE A 113 13.75 8.77 16.25
N LEU A 114 14.95 9.26 16.58
CA LEU A 114 16.00 8.47 17.19
C LEU A 114 15.59 7.95 18.58
N GLU A 115 14.93 8.76 19.39
CA GLU A 115 14.37 8.30 20.68
C GLU A 115 13.39 7.14 20.48
N HIS A 116 12.49 7.24 19.48
CA HIS A 116 11.58 6.17 19.11
C HIS A 116 12.31 4.92 18.61
N LEU A 117 13.40 5.08 17.89
CA LEU A 117 14.25 3.99 17.38
C LEU A 117 15.31 3.51 18.39
N HIS A 118 15.22 3.89 19.67
CA HIS A 118 16.20 3.55 20.71
C HIS A 118 17.64 3.97 20.33
N ASN A 119 17.80 5.13 19.73
CA ASN A 119 19.07 5.73 19.26
C ASN A 119 19.82 4.89 18.21
N HIS A 120 19.11 4.05 17.45
CA HIS A 120 19.69 3.31 16.35
C HIS A 120 19.76 4.16 15.06
N ILE A 121 20.82 4.94 14.90
CA ILE A 121 21.01 5.85 13.76
C ILE A 121 21.05 5.10 12.41
N SER A 122 21.65 3.92 12.35
CA SER A 122 21.70 3.09 11.15
C SER A 122 20.30 2.65 10.69
N ARG A 123 19.37 2.42 11.61
CA ARG A 123 17.97 2.13 11.30
C ARG A 123 17.25 3.34 10.67
N LEU A 124 17.54 4.53 11.18
CA LEU A 124 16.99 5.77 10.60
C LEU A 124 17.54 5.99 9.19
N GLU A 125 18.86 5.80 9.00
CA GLU A 125 19.49 5.91 7.67
C GLU A 125 18.84 4.92 6.67
N GLU A 126 18.71 3.65 7.03
CA GLU A 126 18.07 2.63 6.19
C GLU A 126 16.62 2.96 5.87
N LEU A 127 15.84 3.42 6.85
CA LEU A 127 14.45 3.83 6.67
C LEU A 127 14.33 4.98 5.67
N LEU A 128 15.13 6.03 5.82
CA LEU A 128 15.09 7.20 4.94
C LEU A 128 15.55 6.86 3.52
N VAL A 129 16.60 6.04 3.37
CA VAL A 129 17.08 5.55 2.07
C VAL A 129 16.00 4.74 1.35
N ASP A 130 15.30 3.83 2.05
CA ASP A 130 14.21 3.04 1.48
C ASP A 130 13.03 3.94 1.07
N LEU A 131 12.65 4.89 1.91
CA LEU A 131 11.56 5.84 1.62
C LEU A 131 11.90 6.77 0.46
N LEU A 132 13.14 7.24 0.32
CA LEU A 132 13.60 8.01 -0.84
C LEU A 132 13.54 7.19 -2.13
N GLY A 133 13.89 5.91 -2.06
CA GLY A 133 13.76 4.99 -3.19
C GLY A 133 12.33 4.77 -3.67
N ARG A 134 11.35 4.99 -2.80
CA ARG A 134 9.91 4.86 -3.10
C ARG A 134 9.18 6.21 -3.12
N ARG A 135 9.91 7.32 -3.28
CA ARG A 135 9.34 8.66 -3.15
C ARG A 135 8.23 8.99 -4.14
N GLU A 136 8.15 8.34 -5.27
CA GLU A 136 7.05 8.49 -6.24
C GLU A 136 5.69 8.13 -5.65
N GLN A 137 5.64 7.21 -4.67
CA GLN A 137 4.42 6.77 -4.01
C GLN A 137 3.86 7.85 -3.08
N TRP A 138 4.72 8.56 -2.37
CA TRP A 138 4.30 9.53 -1.35
C TRP A 138 4.43 10.99 -1.76
N LEU A 139 5.35 11.38 -2.69
CA LEU A 139 5.52 12.78 -3.12
C LEU A 139 4.25 13.40 -3.74
N ARG A 140 3.48 12.60 -4.49
CA ARG A 140 2.22 13.07 -5.07
C ARG A 140 1.21 13.45 -3.98
N TRP A 141 1.24 12.70 -2.90
CA TRP A 141 0.38 12.92 -1.76
C TRP A 141 0.82 14.15 -0.97
N PHE A 142 2.12 14.30 -0.71
CA PHE A 142 2.69 15.48 -0.07
C PHE A 142 2.32 16.79 -0.76
N ARG A 143 2.28 16.83 -2.10
CA ARG A 143 1.88 18.02 -2.86
C ARG A 143 0.42 18.41 -2.65
N LYS A 144 -0.42 17.49 -2.21
CA LYS A 144 -1.86 17.69 -1.96
C LYS A 144 -2.17 17.92 -0.49
N LEU A 145 -1.20 17.68 0.40
CA LEU A 145 -1.41 17.87 1.83
C LEU A 145 -1.58 19.34 2.14
N PRO A 146 -2.51 19.68 3.04
CA PRO A 146 -2.58 21.01 3.62
C PRO A 146 -1.29 21.31 4.39
N ASN A 147 -0.92 22.60 4.49
CA ASN A 147 0.23 23.03 5.30
C ASN A 147 -0.05 22.98 6.83
N ASP A 148 -1.09 22.29 7.23
CA ASP A 148 -1.59 22.18 8.59
C ASP A 148 -1.48 20.72 9.04
N MET A 149 -0.63 20.45 10.01
CA MET A 149 -0.35 19.09 10.49
C MET A 149 -1.58 18.41 11.10
N GLU A 150 -2.50 19.18 11.72
CA GLU A 150 -3.73 18.59 12.26
C GLU A 150 -4.65 18.10 11.14
N LYS A 151 -4.77 18.85 10.04
CA LYS A 151 -5.53 18.40 8.87
C LYS A 151 -4.87 17.19 8.18
N ILE A 152 -3.54 17.09 8.23
CA ILE A 152 -2.84 15.88 7.75
C ILE A 152 -3.21 14.68 8.62
N ARG A 153 -3.22 14.84 9.94
CA ARG A 153 -3.60 13.82 10.91
C ARG A 153 -5.04 13.34 10.68
N GLU A 154 -5.97 14.26 10.51
CA GLU A 154 -7.37 13.96 10.17
C GLU A 154 -7.47 13.17 8.86
N SER A 155 -6.83 13.65 7.78
CA SER A 155 -6.83 12.98 6.48
C SER A 155 -6.22 11.59 6.50
N LEU A 156 -5.16 11.39 7.30
CA LEU A 156 -4.56 10.06 7.52
C LEU A 156 -5.51 9.14 8.27
N SER A 157 -6.18 9.66 9.31
CA SER A 157 -7.16 8.90 10.08
C SER A 157 -8.34 8.46 9.20
N GLU A 158 -8.90 9.38 8.40
CA GLU A 158 -9.99 9.07 7.46
C GLU A 158 -9.57 8.04 6.41
N SER A 159 -8.34 8.17 5.88
CA SER A 159 -7.81 7.21 4.90
C SER A 159 -7.60 5.83 5.51
N PHE A 160 -7.16 5.76 6.75
CA PHE A 160 -7.02 4.53 7.51
C PHE A 160 -8.39 3.86 7.75
N GLU A 161 -9.38 4.61 8.25
CA GLU A 161 -10.74 4.11 8.49
C GLU A 161 -11.40 3.59 7.21
N ARG A 162 -11.20 4.30 6.10
CA ARG A 162 -11.69 3.87 4.79
C ARG A 162 -11.03 2.57 4.34
N THR A 163 -9.71 2.46 4.45
CA THR A 163 -8.97 1.24 4.07
C THR A 163 -9.42 0.04 4.89
N ILE A 164 -9.60 0.21 6.21
CA ILE A 164 -10.13 -0.86 7.06
C ILE A 164 -11.56 -1.23 6.67
N SER A 165 -12.41 -0.24 6.37
CA SER A 165 -13.80 -0.50 5.95
C SER A 165 -13.87 -1.24 4.61
N GLU A 166 -13.01 -0.89 3.65
CA GLU A 166 -12.90 -1.60 2.36
C GLU A 166 -12.46 -3.06 2.54
N GLU A 167 -11.50 -3.33 3.42
CA GLU A 167 -11.08 -4.69 3.77
C GLU A 167 -12.21 -5.47 4.43
N MET A 168 -12.92 -4.85 5.36
CA MET A 168 -14.07 -5.47 6.05
C MET A 168 -15.21 -5.83 5.11
N LEU A 169 -15.48 -5.06 4.04
CA LEU A 169 -16.51 -5.40 3.05
C LEU A 169 -16.32 -6.79 2.44
N THR A 170 -15.07 -7.19 2.24
CA THR A 170 -14.72 -8.51 1.70
C THR A 170 -14.84 -9.62 2.76
N LEU A 171 -14.55 -9.28 4.01
CA LEU A 171 -14.44 -10.25 5.11
C LEU A 171 -15.77 -10.48 5.84
N CYS A 172 -16.62 -9.47 5.99
CA CYS A 172 -17.80 -9.55 6.85
C CYS A 172 -19.01 -10.26 6.22
N SER A 173 -18.95 -10.68 4.96
CA SER A 173 -20.08 -11.30 4.25
C SER A 173 -20.40 -12.73 4.68
N PHE A 174 -19.57 -13.36 5.52
CA PHE A 174 -19.72 -14.77 5.92
C PHE A 174 -20.78 -15.02 7.00
N LEU A 175 -21.18 -13.99 7.76
CA LEU A 175 -22.08 -14.13 8.90
C LEU A 175 -23.48 -13.61 8.57
N GLU A 176 -24.44 -14.50 8.43
CA GLU A 176 -25.85 -14.14 8.22
C GLU A 176 -26.47 -13.55 9.47
N ASN A 177 -27.48 -12.70 9.29
CA ASN A 177 -28.14 -12.03 10.41
C ASN A 177 -28.89 -13.00 11.36
N SER A 178 -29.38 -14.12 10.84
CA SER A 178 -29.99 -15.20 11.65
C SER A 178 -28.99 -15.82 12.61
N ASP A 179 -27.80 -16.16 12.12
CA ASP A 179 -26.71 -16.75 12.90
C ASP A 179 -26.17 -15.77 13.94
N TYR A 180 -25.97 -14.53 13.52
CA TYR A 180 -25.55 -13.47 14.41
C TYR A 180 -26.53 -13.28 15.58
N ARG A 181 -27.83 -13.33 15.33
CA ARG A 181 -28.87 -13.22 16.37
C ARG A 181 -28.77 -14.33 17.40
N LEU A 182 -28.56 -15.58 16.95
CA LEU A 182 -28.32 -16.69 17.84
C LEU A 182 -27.09 -16.44 18.73
N ILE A 183 -25.95 -16.06 18.10
CA ILE A 183 -24.71 -15.77 18.81
C ILE A 183 -24.92 -14.65 19.83
N GLN A 184 -25.54 -13.54 19.44
CA GLN A 184 -25.78 -12.38 20.27
C GLN A 184 -26.61 -12.78 21.54
N LEU A 185 -27.73 -13.51 21.36
CA LEU A 185 -28.56 -13.97 22.46
C LEU A 185 -27.77 -14.86 23.42
N CYS A 186 -26.97 -15.78 22.90
CA CYS A 186 -26.13 -16.66 23.72
C CYS A 186 -25.08 -15.87 24.51
N LEU A 187 -24.40 -14.92 23.87
CA LEU A 187 -23.39 -14.10 24.52
C LEU A 187 -23.98 -13.13 25.54
N GLN A 188 -25.16 -12.54 25.28
CA GLN A 188 -25.86 -11.69 26.24
C GLN A 188 -26.28 -12.48 27.47
N SER A 189 -26.71 -13.73 27.32
CA SER A 189 -27.03 -14.62 28.45
C SER A 189 -25.76 -15.01 29.24
N ALA A 190 -24.59 -15.07 28.60
CA ALA A 190 -23.33 -15.34 29.27
C ALA A 190 -22.70 -14.09 29.91
N GLN A 191 -23.12 -12.89 29.55
CA GLN A 191 -22.56 -11.62 29.99
C GLN A 191 -22.48 -11.44 31.50
N PRO A 192 -23.56 -11.74 32.32
CA PRO A 192 -23.49 -11.59 33.77
C PRO A 192 -22.42 -12.47 34.42
N HIS A 193 -22.13 -13.61 33.83
CA HIS A 193 -21.09 -14.54 34.30
C HIS A 193 -19.69 -14.14 33.84
N LEU A 194 -19.58 -13.52 32.66
CA LEU A 194 -18.32 -12.93 32.15
C LEU A 194 -17.83 -11.80 33.07
N THR A 195 -18.71 -11.02 33.65
CA THR A 195 -18.36 -9.90 34.53
C THR A 195 -17.42 -10.32 35.66
N GLN A 196 -17.50 -11.56 36.14
CA GLN A 196 -16.66 -12.10 37.21
C GLN A 196 -15.28 -12.58 36.72
N VAL A 197 -15.09 -12.78 35.41
CA VAL A 197 -13.88 -13.36 34.80
C VAL A 197 -13.11 -12.33 33.98
N ASP A 198 -13.83 -11.58 33.13
CA ASP A 198 -13.31 -10.55 32.25
C ASP A 198 -14.33 -9.43 32.10
N GLN A 199 -14.26 -8.44 33.02
CA GLN A 199 -15.16 -7.29 33.04
C GLN A 199 -15.15 -6.48 31.74
N GLU A 200 -13.98 -6.33 31.10
CA GLU A 200 -13.86 -5.59 29.86
C GLU A 200 -14.63 -6.30 28.74
N LEU A 201 -14.45 -7.62 28.61
CA LEU A 201 -15.14 -8.40 27.59
C LEU A 201 -16.66 -8.40 27.88
N ALA A 202 -17.07 -8.52 29.15
CA ALA A 202 -18.51 -8.45 29.55
C ALA A 202 -19.16 -7.13 29.13
N ASN A 203 -18.43 -6.01 29.29
CA ASN A 203 -18.90 -4.69 28.84
C ASN A 203 -19.00 -4.63 27.29
N LYS A 204 -18.07 -5.17 26.58
CA LYS A 204 -18.12 -5.22 25.11
C LYS A 204 -19.28 -6.09 24.61
N VAL A 205 -19.52 -7.22 25.24
CA VAL A 205 -20.65 -8.11 24.91
C VAL A 205 -22.01 -7.41 25.18
N ALA A 206 -22.12 -6.65 26.27
CA ALA A 206 -23.34 -5.88 26.58
C ALA A 206 -23.68 -4.83 25.49
N HIS A 207 -22.66 -4.32 24.76
CA HIS A 207 -22.83 -3.31 23.72
C HIS A 207 -22.90 -3.89 22.31
N LEU A 208 -22.98 -5.21 22.14
CA LEU A 208 -23.18 -5.82 20.82
C LEU A 208 -24.50 -5.33 20.18
N PRO A 209 -24.48 -4.90 18.91
CA PRO A 209 -25.64 -4.37 18.21
C PRO A 209 -26.72 -5.47 18.04
N TYR A 210 -27.94 -5.05 17.78
CA TYR A 210 -29.07 -5.97 17.60
C TYR A 210 -29.05 -6.71 16.26
N GLN A 211 -28.43 -6.10 15.23
CA GLN A 211 -28.22 -6.68 13.91
C GLN A 211 -26.74 -7.00 13.71
N THR A 212 -26.42 -7.83 12.73
CA THR A 212 -25.03 -8.12 12.36
C THR A 212 -24.25 -6.81 12.21
N PRO A 213 -23.07 -6.67 12.85
CA PRO A 213 -22.25 -5.48 12.70
C PRO A 213 -21.93 -5.21 11.24
N ASP A 214 -22.00 -3.96 10.82
CA ASP A 214 -21.68 -3.54 9.45
C ASP A 214 -20.18 -3.70 9.17
N ALA A 215 -19.84 -3.71 7.87
CA ALA A 215 -18.45 -3.65 7.40
C ALA A 215 -17.92 -2.21 7.44
N LYS A 216 -17.97 -1.58 8.62
CA LYS A 216 -17.50 -0.21 8.88
C LYS A 216 -16.48 -0.21 10.01
N PHE A 217 -15.53 0.73 9.94
CA PHE A 217 -14.53 0.88 10.99
C PHE A 217 -15.15 1.04 12.39
N SER A 218 -16.26 1.78 12.53
CA SER A 218 -16.99 1.94 13.77
C SER A 218 -17.43 0.61 14.41
N ASP A 219 -17.72 -0.39 13.59
CA ASP A 219 -18.25 -1.69 14.03
C ASP A 219 -17.14 -2.73 14.24
N LEU A 220 -15.89 -2.41 13.90
CA LEU A 220 -14.75 -3.32 14.05
C LEU A 220 -14.59 -3.83 15.49
N VAL A 221 -14.91 -3.01 16.50
CA VAL A 221 -14.88 -3.40 17.91
C VAL A 221 -15.83 -4.55 18.21
N HIS A 222 -16.98 -4.60 17.55
CA HIS A 222 -17.97 -5.69 17.71
C HIS A 222 -17.46 -6.98 17.08
N TRP A 223 -16.83 -6.90 15.90
CA TRP A 223 -16.18 -8.04 15.25
C TRP A 223 -15.02 -8.60 16.08
N HIS A 224 -14.22 -7.75 16.71
CA HIS A 224 -13.18 -8.19 17.66
C HIS A 224 -13.80 -8.87 18.90
N THR A 225 -14.93 -8.38 19.38
CA THR A 225 -15.65 -8.98 20.49
C THR A 225 -16.14 -10.37 20.14
N LEU A 226 -16.74 -10.55 18.95
CA LEU A 226 -17.15 -11.85 18.44
C LEU A 226 -15.97 -12.81 18.32
N ALA A 227 -14.85 -12.37 17.73
CA ALA A 227 -13.66 -13.18 17.61
C ALA A 227 -13.11 -13.65 18.97
N LYS A 228 -13.05 -12.76 19.97
CA LYS A 228 -12.61 -13.10 21.33
C LYS A 228 -13.51 -14.11 22.01
N CYS A 229 -14.82 -14.05 21.75
CA CYS A 229 -15.80 -14.99 22.31
C CYS A 229 -15.78 -16.34 21.60
N LEU A 230 -15.72 -16.36 20.28
CA LEU A 230 -15.97 -17.56 19.47
C LEU A 230 -14.69 -18.32 19.09
N LEU A 231 -13.54 -17.65 19.00
CA LEU A 231 -12.27 -18.28 18.61
C LEU A 231 -11.41 -18.64 19.82
N THR A 232 -10.59 -19.68 19.63
CA THR A 232 -9.49 -20.02 20.54
C THR A 232 -8.31 -19.05 20.34
N GLY A 233 -7.32 -19.06 21.23
CA GLY A 233 -6.09 -18.29 21.06
C GLY A 233 -5.28 -18.63 19.77
N LYS A 234 -5.53 -19.79 19.17
CA LYS A 234 -4.94 -20.20 17.89
C LYS A 234 -5.74 -19.69 16.67
N GLY A 235 -6.96 -19.18 16.90
CA GLY A 235 -7.85 -18.66 15.87
C GLY A 235 -8.71 -19.71 15.18
N SER A 236 -8.94 -20.87 15.81
CA SER A 236 -9.93 -21.87 15.42
C SER A 236 -11.21 -21.70 16.21
N TRP A 237 -12.34 -22.17 15.70
CA TRP A 237 -13.58 -22.20 16.45
C TRP A 237 -13.42 -22.93 17.80
N ARG A 238 -14.09 -22.46 18.84
CA ARG A 238 -14.12 -23.16 20.13
C ARG A 238 -15.00 -24.39 20.04
N GLU A 239 -14.44 -25.55 20.34
CA GLU A 239 -15.21 -26.81 20.41
C GLU A 239 -16.08 -26.89 21.67
N ARG A 240 -15.63 -26.24 22.76
CA ARG A 240 -16.31 -26.22 24.05
C ARG A 240 -16.25 -24.85 24.69
N LEU A 241 -17.38 -24.46 25.26
CA LEU A 241 -17.51 -23.25 26.04
C LEU A 241 -17.49 -23.60 27.53
N THR A 242 -16.83 -22.80 28.36
CA THR A 242 -16.63 -23.06 29.77
C THR A 242 -17.09 -21.85 30.61
N LYS A 243 -17.08 -22.00 31.93
CA LYS A 243 -17.34 -20.87 32.84
C LYS A 243 -16.41 -19.67 32.58
N ASN A 244 -15.19 -19.92 32.10
CA ASN A 244 -14.22 -18.85 31.74
C ASN A 244 -14.65 -18.05 30.52
N GLN A 245 -15.54 -18.55 29.69
CA GLN A 245 -16.20 -17.83 28.61
C GLN A 245 -17.62 -17.37 28.98
N GLY A 246 -17.97 -17.40 30.26
CA GLY A 246 -19.29 -16.98 30.77
C GLY A 246 -20.39 -18.03 30.67
N PHE A 247 -20.06 -19.31 30.44
CA PHE A 247 -21.03 -20.39 30.30
C PHE A 247 -20.98 -21.39 31.48
N PRO A 248 -21.53 -21.03 32.67
CA PRO A 248 -21.64 -21.96 33.78
C PRO A 248 -22.72 -23.03 33.52
N PRO A 249 -22.77 -24.09 34.33
CA PRO A 249 -23.78 -25.14 34.19
C PRO A 249 -25.25 -24.65 34.24
N ALA A 250 -25.51 -23.50 34.87
CA ALA A 250 -26.84 -22.90 35.00
C ALA A 250 -27.47 -22.50 33.65
N ILE A 251 -26.68 -22.25 32.59
CA ILE A 251 -27.14 -21.86 31.23
C ILE A 251 -26.78 -22.94 30.22
N LYS A 252 -26.91 -24.20 30.57
CA LYS A 252 -26.48 -25.36 29.75
C LYS A 252 -27.17 -25.40 28.39
N GLU A 253 -28.44 -25.13 28.28
CA GLU A 253 -29.19 -25.19 27.02
C GLU A 253 -28.71 -24.12 26.04
N ILE A 254 -28.52 -22.89 26.51
CA ILE A 254 -27.99 -21.78 25.72
C ILE A 254 -26.55 -22.09 25.24
N LYS A 255 -25.73 -22.63 26.11
CA LYS A 255 -24.39 -23.11 25.77
C LYS A 255 -24.44 -24.16 24.67
N GLN A 256 -25.31 -25.16 24.76
CA GLN A 256 -25.41 -26.22 23.75
C GLN A 256 -25.79 -25.66 22.38
N SER A 257 -26.76 -24.76 22.32
CA SER A 257 -27.13 -24.12 21.03
C SER A 257 -25.96 -23.41 20.35
N LEU A 258 -25.10 -22.72 21.10
CA LEU A 258 -23.95 -22.05 20.55
C LEU A 258 -22.84 -23.05 20.17
N GLU A 259 -22.61 -24.09 20.97
CA GLU A 259 -21.64 -25.16 20.66
C GLU A 259 -22.06 -25.93 19.40
N GLU A 260 -23.33 -26.26 19.21
CA GLU A 260 -23.89 -26.87 18.01
C GLU A 260 -23.66 -25.98 16.79
N TRP A 261 -23.96 -24.69 16.90
CA TRP A 261 -23.70 -23.74 15.82
C TRP A 261 -22.21 -23.73 15.46
N LEU A 262 -21.28 -23.62 16.41
CA LEU A 262 -19.84 -23.59 16.23
C LEU A 262 -19.31 -24.86 15.53
N GLN A 263 -19.86 -26.05 15.85
CA GLN A 263 -19.44 -27.33 15.26
C GLN A 263 -19.79 -27.44 13.77
N HIS A 264 -20.81 -26.73 13.30
CA HIS A 264 -21.26 -26.74 11.92
C HIS A 264 -20.62 -25.64 11.06
N GLN A 265 -19.81 -24.77 11.67
CA GLN A 265 -19.21 -23.66 10.92
C GLN A 265 -17.97 -24.10 10.12
N PRO A 266 -17.85 -23.62 8.86
CA PRO A 266 -16.64 -23.85 8.06
C PRO A 266 -15.38 -23.28 8.73
N VAL A 267 -14.24 -23.94 8.48
CA VAL A 267 -12.93 -23.47 8.99
C VAL A 267 -12.56 -22.12 8.39
N GLU A 268 -12.91 -21.91 7.12
CA GLU A 268 -12.68 -20.67 6.38
C GLU A 268 -13.30 -19.45 7.08
N HIS A 269 -14.47 -19.61 7.70
CA HIS A 269 -15.13 -18.53 8.47
C HIS A 269 -14.35 -18.20 9.75
N ALA A 270 -13.72 -19.19 10.40
CA ALA A 270 -12.84 -18.92 11.55
C ALA A 270 -11.58 -18.14 11.11
N GLU A 271 -11.00 -18.49 9.97
CA GLU A 271 -9.84 -17.78 9.40
C GLU A 271 -10.22 -16.34 9.05
N THR A 272 -11.37 -16.13 8.42
CA THR A 272 -11.91 -14.80 8.11
C THR A 272 -12.10 -13.96 9.37
N LEU A 273 -12.76 -14.49 10.39
CA LEU A 273 -12.97 -13.79 11.65
C LEU A 273 -11.64 -13.50 12.39
N LYS A 274 -10.66 -14.39 12.26
CA LYS A 274 -9.31 -14.19 12.76
C LYS A 274 -8.57 -13.06 12.02
N MET A 275 -8.77 -12.92 10.71
CA MET A 275 -8.21 -11.81 9.92
C MET A 275 -8.82 -10.48 10.36
N ILE A 276 -10.14 -10.42 10.50
CA ILE A 276 -10.83 -9.22 11.01
C ILE A 276 -10.31 -8.85 12.41
N ALA A 277 -10.13 -9.84 13.31
CA ALA A 277 -9.60 -9.61 14.65
C ALA A 277 -8.15 -9.11 14.71
N LYS A 278 -7.41 -9.14 13.60
CA LYS A 278 -6.06 -8.57 13.48
C LYS A 278 -6.06 -7.13 12.97
N LEU A 279 -7.16 -6.66 12.40
CA LEU A 279 -7.27 -5.29 11.94
C LEU A 279 -7.16 -4.34 13.14
N PRO A 280 -6.40 -3.27 13.05
CA PRO A 280 -6.18 -2.35 14.16
C PRO A 280 -7.45 -1.52 14.44
N LEU A 281 -7.84 -1.45 15.72
CA LEU A 281 -9.03 -0.73 16.18
C LEU A 281 -8.88 0.81 16.13
N ARG A 282 -7.66 1.30 16.08
CA ARG A 282 -7.35 2.73 15.99
C ARG A 282 -6.09 2.93 15.16
N PRO A 283 -6.03 4.00 14.34
CA PRO A 283 -4.74 4.47 13.88
C PRO A 283 -3.93 4.87 15.12
N ASN A 284 -2.69 4.43 15.21
CA ASN A 284 -1.83 4.78 16.35
C ASN A 284 -1.30 6.24 16.20
N PHE A 285 -2.23 7.21 16.02
CA PHE A 285 -1.93 8.63 15.87
C PHE A 285 -2.23 9.42 17.16
N GLU A 286 -2.21 8.74 18.33
CA GLU A 286 -2.23 9.42 19.62
C GLU A 286 -0.84 10.00 19.93
N GLU A 287 -0.79 11.06 20.70
CA GLU A 287 0.46 11.55 21.27
C GLU A 287 1.06 10.48 22.22
N PRO A 288 2.37 10.16 22.18
CA PRO A 288 3.46 10.78 21.42
C PRO A 288 3.68 10.19 20.01
N SER A 289 2.94 9.16 19.59
CA SER A 289 3.13 8.48 18.30
C SER A 289 2.96 9.45 17.12
N TRP A 290 2.04 10.41 17.24
CA TRP A 290 1.84 11.43 16.22
C TRP A 290 3.06 12.32 16.02
N GLN A 291 3.75 12.69 17.10
CA GLN A 291 4.97 13.51 17.03
C GLN A 291 6.06 12.82 16.20
N VAL A 292 6.19 11.50 16.30
CA VAL A 292 7.14 10.73 15.49
C VAL A 292 6.75 10.76 14.00
N VAL A 293 5.45 10.60 13.69
CA VAL A 293 4.95 10.66 12.30
C VAL A 293 5.17 12.06 11.74
N GLU A 294 4.85 13.11 12.48
CA GLU A 294 5.02 14.51 12.09
C GLU A 294 6.51 14.83 11.82
N ALA A 295 7.40 14.41 12.72
CA ALA A 295 8.84 14.53 12.55
C ALA A 295 9.32 13.81 11.29
N LEU A 296 8.83 12.58 11.05
CA LEU A 296 9.18 11.81 9.86
C LEU A 296 8.71 12.51 8.57
N LEU A 297 7.50 13.06 8.56
CA LEU A 297 6.96 13.79 7.39
C LEU A 297 7.83 15.00 7.04
N ARG A 298 8.22 15.81 8.04
CA ARG A 298 9.12 16.97 7.85
C ARG A 298 10.49 16.52 7.36
N LEU A 299 11.02 15.45 7.95
CA LEU A 299 12.33 14.91 7.58
C LEU A 299 12.34 14.36 6.14
N LEU A 300 11.28 13.67 5.72
CA LEU A 300 11.14 13.17 4.34
C LEU A 300 11.07 14.30 3.31
N GLN A 301 10.40 15.39 3.63
CA GLN A 301 10.36 16.55 2.76
C GLN A 301 11.77 17.15 2.59
N SER A 302 12.49 17.36 3.68
CA SER A 302 13.87 17.85 3.66
C SER A 302 14.82 16.88 2.96
N ALA A 303 14.64 15.57 3.16
CA ALA A 303 15.43 14.53 2.48
C ALA A 303 15.20 14.55 0.95
N SER A 304 13.98 14.80 0.52
CA SER A 304 13.68 14.94 -0.90
C SER A 304 14.32 16.18 -1.52
N ASP A 305 14.39 17.30 -0.78
CA ASP A 305 15.02 18.51 -1.26
C ASP A 305 16.55 18.38 -1.27
N GLU A 306 17.14 17.75 -0.26
CA GLU A 306 18.57 17.42 -0.23
C GLU A 306 18.96 16.51 -1.39
N LEU A 307 18.13 15.49 -1.70
CA LEU A 307 18.35 14.60 -2.83
C LEU A 307 18.37 15.35 -4.18
N LYS A 308 17.55 16.39 -4.34
CA LYS A 308 17.61 17.23 -5.56
C LYS A 308 18.93 17.99 -5.65
N GLY A 309 19.50 18.41 -4.51
CA GLY A 309 20.85 18.95 -4.42
C GLY A 309 21.89 17.95 -4.89
N VAL A 310 21.89 16.75 -4.30
CA VAL A 310 22.79 15.65 -4.66
C VAL A 310 22.70 15.32 -6.16
N PHE A 311 21.50 15.23 -6.73
CA PHE A 311 21.32 14.99 -8.16
C PHE A 311 21.97 16.07 -9.04
N ARG A 312 21.86 17.32 -8.60
CA ARG A 312 22.48 18.46 -9.32
C ARG A 312 24.00 18.42 -9.24
N ASP A 313 24.54 18.18 -8.04
CA ASP A 313 25.98 18.21 -7.79
C ASP A 313 26.70 17.02 -8.43
N GLN A 314 26.06 15.86 -8.46
CA GLN A 314 26.57 14.66 -9.08
C GLN A 314 26.27 14.55 -10.58
N ALA A 315 25.41 15.42 -11.13
CA ALA A 315 24.89 15.32 -12.51
C ALA A 315 24.28 13.92 -12.82
N ARG A 316 23.79 13.22 -11.79
CA ARG A 316 23.21 11.88 -11.85
C ARG A 316 21.80 11.90 -11.24
N VAL A 317 20.85 11.22 -11.88
CA VAL A 317 19.46 11.12 -11.41
C VAL A 317 18.99 9.68 -11.51
N ASP A 318 17.96 9.34 -10.77
CA ASP A 318 17.28 8.06 -10.92
C ASP A 318 16.07 8.14 -11.87
N PHE A 319 15.44 6.99 -12.14
CA PHE A 319 14.28 6.90 -13.02
C PHE A 319 13.05 7.66 -12.45
N SER A 320 12.88 7.70 -11.14
CA SER A 320 11.77 8.43 -10.50
C SER A 320 11.89 9.93 -10.74
N GLU A 321 13.10 10.50 -10.67
CA GLU A 321 13.35 11.91 -10.98
C GLU A 321 13.07 12.23 -12.45
N VAL A 322 13.52 11.36 -13.36
CA VAL A 322 13.24 11.50 -14.80
C VAL A 322 11.74 11.50 -15.08
N SER A 323 11.02 10.59 -14.45
CA SER A 323 9.56 10.48 -14.61
C SER A 323 8.83 11.71 -14.07
N GLN A 324 9.26 12.25 -12.90
CA GLN A 324 8.69 13.47 -12.33
C GLN A 324 8.94 14.69 -13.22
N ARG A 325 10.15 14.84 -13.76
CA ARG A 325 10.50 15.93 -14.70
C ARG A 325 9.73 15.81 -16.00
N ALA A 326 9.54 14.60 -16.51
CA ALA A 326 8.71 14.36 -17.69
C ALA A 326 7.26 14.79 -17.46
N LEU A 327 6.70 14.53 -16.26
CA LEU A 327 5.35 14.98 -15.90
C LEU A 327 5.24 16.51 -15.85
N LEU A 328 6.27 17.21 -15.38
CA LEU A 328 6.28 18.68 -15.39
C LEU A 328 6.23 19.23 -16.82
N THR A 329 6.96 18.61 -17.76
CA THR A 329 6.98 19.04 -19.18
C THR A 329 5.67 18.74 -19.93
N LEU A 330 4.80 17.90 -19.39
CA LEU A 330 3.47 17.60 -19.98
C LEU A 330 2.35 18.47 -19.37
N ALA A 331 2.63 19.16 -18.26
CA ALA A 331 1.68 20.04 -17.58
C ALA A 331 1.75 21.50 -18.06
N ASP A 332 2.86 21.87 -18.74
CA ASP A 332 3.06 23.15 -19.44
C ASP A 332 2.50 23.04 -20.88
#